data_d9d391f5f1c3a85da0db56e1b6a0c56a
#
_entry.id   d9d391f5f1c3a85da0db56e1b6a0c56a
#
_cell.length_a   1.000
_cell.length_b   1.000
_cell.length_c   1.000
_cell.angle_alpha   90.00
_cell.angle_beta   90.00
_cell.angle_gamma   90.00
#
_symmetry.space_group_name_H-M   'P 1'
#
loop_
_entity.id
_entity.type
_entity.pdbx_description
1 polymer ?
#
loop_
_entity_poly.entity_id
_entity_poly.type
_entity_poly.pdbx_seq_one_letter_code
_entity_poly.pdbx_strand_id
1 'polypeptide(L)'
;MIGNLLTALVALIHVYILVLEMFFWDTPRGHKAFGLKPEFARATRVLAANQGLYNGFLAAGLFWGLWLGAAGIAVKLFFLACVAVAGLYGAATSSRKILFVQTVPAVLAMAALLLG
;
A
#
# COMPACT_ATOMS: atom_id res chain seq x y z
N MET A 1 -8.07 0.86 -19.27
CA MET A 1 -8.77 1.84 -18.41
C MET A 1 -9.03 1.35 -17.00
N ILE A 2 -9.68 0.19 -16.85
CA ILE A 2 -9.94 -0.37 -15.50
C ILE A 2 -8.64 -0.67 -14.77
N GLY A 3 -7.65 -1.21 -15.48
CA GLY A 3 -6.34 -1.45 -14.87
C GLY A 3 -5.70 -0.20 -14.31
N ASN A 4 -5.80 0.91 -15.02
CA ASN A 4 -5.26 2.19 -14.55
C ASN A 4 -6.05 2.74 -13.36
N LEU A 5 -7.38 2.57 -13.36
CA LEU A 5 -8.20 2.98 -12.23
C LEU A 5 -7.87 2.17 -10.97
N LEU A 6 -7.71 0.87 -11.11
CA LEU A 6 -7.34 0.01 -9.99
C LEU A 6 -5.92 0.30 -9.51
N THR A 7 -5.00 0.59 -10.42
CA THR A 7 -3.63 0.98 -10.06
C THR A 7 -3.64 2.29 -9.27
N ALA A 8 -4.43 3.27 -9.72
CA ALA A 8 -4.58 4.54 -8.99
C ALA A 8 -5.18 4.30 -7.60
N LEU A 9 -6.15 3.40 -7.49
CA LEU A 9 -6.73 3.06 -6.19
C LEU A 9 -5.68 2.47 -5.24
N VAL A 10 -4.86 1.54 -5.74
CA VAL A 10 -3.78 0.95 -4.93
C VAL A 10 -2.80 2.04 -4.49
N ALA A 11 -2.44 2.95 -5.40
CA ALA A 11 -1.55 4.08 -5.06
C ALA A 11 -2.15 4.95 -3.96
N LEU A 12 -3.43 5.29 -4.07
CA LEU A 12 -4.11 6.11 -3.07
C LEU A 12 -4.23 5.41 -1.72
N ILE A 13 -4.48 4.11 -1.71
CA ILE A 13 -4.48 3.32 -0.48
C ILE A 13 -3.12 3.44 0.22
N HIS A 14 -2.03 3.38 -0.54
CA HIS A 14 -0.69 3.45 0.05
C HIS A 14 -0.33 4.87 0.50
N VAL A 15 -0.84 5.91 -0.15
CA VAL A 15 -0.73 7.28 0.36
C VAL A 15 -1.47 7.40 1.69
N TYR A 16 -2.67 6.83 1.79
CA TYR A 16 -3.43 6.86 3.04
C TYR A 16 -2.69 6.13 4.16
N ILE A 17 -2.14 4.95 3.87
CA ILE A 17 -1.34 4.20 4.84
C ILE A 17 -0.13 5.02 5.29
N LEU A 18 0.56 5.68 4.35
CA LEU A 18 1.68 6.57 4.68
C LEU A 18 1.25 7.63 5.68
N VAL A 19 0.13 8.30 5.43
CA VAL A 19 -0.37 9.36 6.29
C VAL A 19 -0.65 8.82 7.70
N LEU A 20 -1.30 7.67 7.80
CA LEU A 20 -1.57 7.05 9.09
C LEU A 20 -0.29 6.64 9.81
N GLU A 21 0.65 6.06 9.10
CA GLU A 21 1.88 5.53 9.71
C GLU A 21 2.87 6.63 10.08
N MET A 22 2.97 7.68 9.29
CA MET A 22 3.93 8.75 9.55
C MET A 22 3.39 9.83 10.49
N PHE A 23 2.10 10.13 10.43
CA PHE A 23 1.56 11.30 11.12
C PHE A 23 0.49 10.98 12.16
N PHE A 24 -0.17 9.84 12.06
CA PHE A 24 -1.31 9.50 12.93
C PHE A 24 -1.15 8.18 13.68
N TRP A 25 0.01 7.56 13.64
CA TRP A 25 0.22 6.24 14.26
C TRP A 25 -0.14 6.23 15.74
N ASP A 26 0.41 7.16 16.50
CA ASP A 26 0.15 7.26 17.94
C ASP A 26 -0.95 8.29 18.21
N THR A 27 -2.08 8.13 17.57
CA THR A 27 -3.28 8.93 17.75
C THR A 27 -4.48 8.01 17.83
N PRO A 28 -5.65 8.48 18.32
CA PRO A 28 -6.84 7.63 18.36
C PRO A 28 -7.21 7.04 17.01
N ARG A 29 -7.02 7.80 15.92
CA ARG A 29 -7.30 7.30 14.57
C ARG A 29 -6.37 6.16 14.18
N GLY A 30 -5.08 6.29 14.45
CA GLY A 30 -4.10 5.25 14.17
C GLY A 30 -4.33 4.02 15.03
N HIS A 31 -4.60 4.22 16.31
CA HIS A 31 -4.92 3.12 17.23
C HIS A 31 -6.10 2.30 16.72
N LYS A 32 -7.15 2.98 16.27
CA LYS A 32 -8.34 2.31 15.76
C LYS A 32 -8.08 1.62 14.43
N ALA A 33 -7.38 2.28 13.51
CA ALA A 33 -7.14 1.76 12.17
C ALA A 33 -6.31 0.47 12.18
N PHE A 34 -5.31 0.39 13.08
CA PHE A 34 -4.38 -0.74 13.13
C PHE A 34 -4.59 -1.64 14.35
N GLY A 35 -5.58 -1.35 15.19
CA GLY A 35 -5.82 -2.15 16.38
C GLY A 35 -4.70 -2.06 17.41
N LEU A 36 -4.14 -0.87 17.60
CA LEU A 36 -2.97 -0.67 18.45
C LEU A 36 -3.33 -0.27 19.86
N LYS A 37 -2.61 -0.83 20.83
CA LYS A 37 -2.61 -0.30 22.19
C LYS A 37 -1.74 0.96 22.24
N PRO A 38 -2.12 1.99 23.05
CA PRO A 38 -1.36 3.23 23.10
C PRO A 38 0.13 3.06 23.40
N GLU A 39 0.48 2.17 24.33
CA GLU A 39 1.89 1.95 24.69
C GLU A 39 2.67 1.38 23.52
N PHE A 40 2.09 0.43 22.79
CA PHE A 40 2.72 -0.18 21.64
C PHE A 40 2.90 0.83 20.52
N ALA A 41 1.87 1.64 20.25
CA ALA A 41 1.94 2.68 19.23
C ALA A 41 3.05 3.67 19.53
N ARG A 42 3.16 4.09 20.79
CA ARG A 42 4.22 5.02 21.21
C ARG A 42 5.60 4.42 21.04
N ALA A 43 5.76 3.14 21.43
CA ALA A 43 7.05 2.47 21.35
C ALA A 43 7.51 2.22 19.91
N THR A 44 6.58 2.09 18.97
CA THR A 44 6.87 1.75 17.58
C THR A 44 6.71 2.91 16.62
N ARG A 45 6.50 4.13 17.11
CA ARG A 45 6.20 5.29 16.28
C ARG A 45 7.26 5.56 15.21
N VAL A 46 8.52 5.46 15.56
CA VAL A 46 9.61 5.70 14.60
C VAL A 46 9.65 4.61 13.54
N LEU A 47 9.47 3.35 13.95
CA LEU A 47 9.43 2.24 12.99
C LEU A 47 8.25 2.39 12.02
N ALA A 48 7.09 2.78 12.54
CA ALA A 48 5.91 3.00 11.70
C ALA A 48 6.12 4.15 10.72
N ALA A 49 6.77 5.23 11.13
CA ALA A 49 7.08 6.34 10.24
C ALA A 49 7.99 5.91 9.09
N ASN A 50 9.01 5.09 9.38
CA ASN A 50 9.87 4.55 8.34
C ASN A 50 9.09 3.66 7.37
N GLN A 51 8.21 2.82 7.90
CA GLN A 51 7.38 1.96 7.07
C GLN A 51 6.43 2.80 6.20
N GLY A 52 5.89 3.87 6.75
CA GLY A 52 5.06 4.81 5.99
C GLY A 52 5.81 5.41 4.83
N LEU A 53 7.06 5.78 5.03
CA LEU A 53 7.91 6.29 3.95
C LEU A 53 8.05 5.26 2.83
N TYR A 54 8.29 3.99 3.17
CA TYR A 54 8.39 2.94 2.15
C TYR A 54 7.06 2.72 1.41
N ASN A 55 5.94 2.85 2.10
CA ASN A 55 4.63 2.83 1.45
C ASN A 55 4.50 4.01 0.47
N GLY A 56 5.10 5.14 0.80
CA GLY A 56 5.19 6.29 -0.10
C GLY A 56 5.98 5.99 -1.36
N PHE A 57 7.06 5.22 -1.26
CA PHE A 57 7.83 4.80 -2.43
C PHE A 57 6.99 3.91 -3.36
N LEU A 58 6.19 3.03 -2.79
CA LEU A 58 5.29 2.19 -3.59
C LEU A 58 4.26 3.05 -4.32
N ALA A 59 3.65 4.00 -3.62
CA ALA A 59 2.69 4.91 -4.23
C ALA A 59 3.35 5.76 -5.33
N ALA A 60 4.54 6.29 -5.08
CA ALA A 60 5.28 7.10 -6.05
C ALA A 60 5.59 6.30 -7.31
N GLY A 61 5.99 5.04 -7.14
CA GLY A 61 6.27 4.16 -8.28
C GLY A 61 5.02 3.89 -9.12
N LEU A 62 3.87 3.69 -8.46
CA LEU A 62 2.60 3.48 -9.16
C LEU A 62 2.16 4.74 -9.90
N PHE A 63 2.29 5.91 -9.29
CA PHE A 63 1.98 7.17 -9.97
C PHE A 63 2.93 7.42 -11.13
N TRP A 64 4.21 7.09 -10.99
CA TRP A 64 5.17 7.19 -12.08
C TRP A 64 4.75 6.30 -13.24
N GLY A 65 4.38 5.05 -12.97
CA GLY A 65 3.89 4.15 -14.01
C GLY A 65 2.65 4.68 -14.71
N LEU A 66 1.72 5.26 -13.96
CA LEU A 66 0.53 5.88 -14.53
C LEU A 66 0.88 7.09 -15.41
N TRP A 67 1.83 7.90 -14.96
CA TRP A 67 2.27 9.09 -15.71
C TRP A 67 2.91 8.72 -17.04
N LEU A 68 3.62 7.60 -17.10
CA LEU A 68 4.25 7.13 -18.34
C LEU A 68 3.25 6.64 -19.39
N GLY A 69 1.99 6.46 -19.02
CA GLY A 69 0.97 5.96 -19.92
C GLY A 69 1.25 4.53 -20.38
N ALA A 70 1.08 4.27 -21.69
CA ALA A 70 1.30 2.93 -22.24
C ALA A 70 2.71 2.41 -22.01
N ALA A 71 3.72 3.30 -21.96
CA ALA A 71 5.10 2.92 -21.70
C ALA A 71 5.34 2.50 -20.25
N GLY A 72 4.39 2.76 -19.36
CA GLY A 72 4.53 2.47 -17.94
C GLY A 72 4.02 1.12 -17.49
N ILE A 73 3.60 0.23 -18.40
CA ILE A 73 3.00 -1.04 -18.02
C ILE A 73 3.96 -1.89 -17.16
N ALA A 74 5.22 -1.96 -17.52
CA ALA A 74 6.21 -2.72 -16.76
C ALA A 74 6.44 -2.13 -15.38
N VAL A 75 6.48 -0.81 -15.27
CA VAL A 75 6.64 -0.12 -13.99
C VAL A 75 5.44 -0.39 -13.09
N LYS A 76 4.22 -0.26 -13.63
CA LYS A 76 3.01 -0.54 -12.86
C LYS A 76 2.99 -1.98 -12.36
N LEU A 77 3.28 -2.94 -13.24
CA LEU A 77 3.29 -4.36 -12.87
C LEU A 77 4.34 -4.65 -11.80
N PHE A 78 5.52 -4.05 -11.91
CA PHE A 78 6.55 -4.24 -10.89
C PHE A 78 6.10 -3.78 -9.52
N PHE A 79 5.59 -2.55 -9.43
CA PHE A 79 5.18 -2.01 -8.13
C PHE A 79 3.92 -2.69 -7.59
N LEU A 80 3.00 -3.10 -8.45
CA LEU A 80 1.85 -3.90 -8.01
C LEU A 80 2.28 -5.26 -7.49
N ALA A 81 3.28 -5.88 -8.12
CA ALA A 81 3.84 -7.14 -7.63
C ALA A 81 4.48 -6.94 -6.25
N CYS A 82 5.20 -5.83 -6.06
CA CYS A 82 5.77 -5.50 -4.74
C CYS A 82 4.66 -5.37 -3.69
N VAL A 83 3.56 -4.70 -4.02
CA VAL A 83 2.43 -4.56 -3.11
C VAL A 83 1.81 -5.92 -2.78
N ALA A 84 1.62 -6.76 -3.80
CA ALA A 84 1.04 -8.09 -3.60
C ALA A 84 1.91 -8.95 -2.69
N VAL A 85 3.22 -8.95 -2.90
CA VAL A 85 4.17 -9.70 -2.06
C VAL A 85 4.18 -9.15 -0.63
N ALA A 86 4.20 -7.82 -0.49
CA ALA A 86 4.16 -7.18 0.82
C ALA A 86 2.88 -7.56 1.58
N GLY A 87 1.75 -7.62 0.88
CA GLY A 87 0.48 -8.02 1.46
C GLY A 87 0.47 -9.47 1.90
N LEU A 88 1.04 -10.37 1.10
CA LEU A 88 1.15 -11.79 1.45
C LEU A 88 2.01 -11.96 2.70
N TYR A 89 3.16 -11.30 2.75
CA TYR A 89 4.05 -11.38 3.90
C TYR A 89 3.40 -10.78 5.15
N GLY A 90 2.77 -9.63 5.00
CA GLY A 90 2.08 -8.98 6.11
C GLY A 90 0.92 -9.80 6.64
N ALA A 91 0.17 -10.47 5.75
CA ALA A 91 -0.93 -11.35 6.15
C ALA A 91 -0.42 -12.56 6.93
N ALA A 92 0.73 -13.10 6.52
CA ALA A 92 1.33 -14.27 7.17
C ALA A 92 1.95 -13.94 8.53
N THR A 93 2.45 -12.71 8.70
CA THR A 93 3.24 -12.36 9.88
C THR A 93 2.51 -11.40 10.84
N SER A 94 1.46 -10.74 10.40
CA SER A 94 0.77 -9.73 11.21
C SER A 94 -0.74 -9.95 11.20
N SER A 95 -1.46 -9.56 10.15
CA SER A 95 -2.91 -9.61 10.13
C SER A 95 -3.43 -9.98 8.74
N ARG A 96 -4.41 -10.90 8.69
CA ARG A 96 -5.08 -11.28 7.44
C ARG A 96 -5.74 -10.09 6.75
N LYS A 97 -6.12 -9.07 7.49
CA LYS A 97 -6.71 -7.86 6.94
C LYS A 97 -5.82 -7.23 5.88
N ILE A 98 -4.51 -7.34 6.04
CA ILE A 98 -3.53 -6.80 5.10
C ILE A 98 -3.67 -7.45 3.73
N LEU A 99 -4.03 -8.73 3.67
CA LEU A 99 -4.25 -9.42 2.41
C LEU A 99 -5.30 -8.71 1.56
N PHE A 100 -6.40 -8.28 2.18
CA PHE A 100 -7.51 -7.63 1.49
C PHE A 100 -7.23 -6.16 1.18
N VAL A 101 -6.33 -5.52 1.90
CA VAL A 101 -5.99 -4.11 1.67
C VAL A 101 -4.91 -3.97 0.62
N GLN A 102 -3.95 -4.89 0.57
CA GLN A 102 -2.81 -4.80 -0.33
C GLN A 102 -2.85 -5.83 -1.46
N THR A 103 -2.83 -7.11 -1.12
CA THR A 103 -2.67 -8.17 -2.13
C THR A 103 -3.86 -8.24 -3.09
N VAL A 104 -5.07 -8.26 -2.58
CA VAL A 104 -6.26 -8.42 -3.43
C VAL A 104 -6.40 -7.25 -4.42
N PRO A 105 -6.35 -5.98 -3.99
CA PRO A 105 -6.41 -4.88 -4.96
C PRO A 105 -5.27 -4.90 -5.97
N ALA A 106 -4.06 -5.24 -5.54
CA ALA A 106 -2.89 -5.29 -6.42
C ALA A 106 -3.04 -6.38 -7.48
N VAL A 107 -3.49 -7.57 -7.09
CA VAL A 107 -3.70 -8.69 -8.03
C VAL A 107 -4.79 -8.35 -9.03
N LEU A 108 -5.88 -7.74 -8.56
CA LEU A 108 -6.97 -7.31 -9.46
C LEU A 108 -6.46 -6.26 -10.46
N ALA A 109 -5.63 -5.32 -10.00
CA ALA A 109 -5.06 -4.31 -10.90
C ALA A 109 -4.13 -4.95 -11.93
N MET A 110 -3.28 -5.89 -11.51
CA MET A 110 -2.40 -6.60 -12.45
C MET A 110 -3.19 -7.39 -13.48
N ALA A 111 -4.21 -8.11 -13.04
CA ALA A 111 -5.05 -8.87 -13.96
C ALA A 111 -5.72 -7.95 -14.97
N ALA A 112 -6.27 -6.83 -14.53
CA ALA A 112 -6.91 -5.87 -15.42
C ALA A 112 -5.93 -5.27 -16.42
N LEU A 113 -4.69 -4.95 -15.99
CA LEU A 113 -3.66 -4.44 -16.88
C LEU A 113 -3.24 -5.47 -17.95
N LEU A 114 -3.14 -6.73 -17.56
CA LEU A 114 -2.72 -7.79 -18.47
C LEU A 114 -3.82 -8.20 -19.44
N LEU A 115 -5.08 -8.14 -19.01
CA LEU A 115 -6.22 -8.56 -19.83
C LEU A 115 -6.79 -7.42 -20.67
N GLY A 116 -6.58 -6.21 -20.22
CA GLY A 116 -7.09 -5.03 -20.92
C GLY A 116 -6.09 -4.39 -21.80
#